data_e87b5386b6b6e88255b8c2adf2f41675
#
_entry.id   e87b5386b6b6e88255b8c2adf2f41675
#
_cell.length_a   1.000
_cell.length_b   1.000
_cell.length_c   1.000
_cell.angle_alpha   90.00
_cell.angle_beta   90.00
_cell.angle_gamma   90.00
#
_symmetry.space_group_name_H-M   'P 1'
#
loop_
_entity.id
_entity.type
_entity.pdbx_description
1 polymer ?
#
loop_
_entity_poly.entity_id
_entity_poly.type
_entity_poly.pdbx_seq_one_letter_code
_entity_poly.pdbx_strand_id
1 'polypeptide(L)'
;QQIIKETTPNQASTNTTWLAINNEKAPFRDRRVRQALTLALDFEWMNKALFYGAYKRVTSYFQNTEYAAQGLPDAAQRALLAPFKDKLPPEIFTTPYAPPHTDGSGYDRANLLKALDLLRQAGWQVKNQQLVNDQTGQPLRIELLLRSGASNDWALPLQHNLSRLGISLTLRVVDASQYLRRLREGDYDMIARIYQAMPTPGSDLQFSWQSDYIDSSWNSARLKDPLVDHFVKAIVAHQGDKAALLPLGQALDRILLWNAYMIPMWYNAEDRIAWWNKFSHPAIKPLYASGLENWWYDVNKAARLPVERR
;
A
#
# COMPACT_ATOMS: atom_id res chain seq x y z
N GLN A 1 37.94 11.46 0.78
CA GLN A 1 36.50 11.77 0.96
C GLN A 1 36.18 11.79 2.46
N GLN A 2 35.60 12.91 2.94
CA GLN A 2 35.30 13.09 4.37
C GLN A 2 33.98 12.38 4.79
N ILE A 3 32.97 12.42 3.93
CA ILE A 3 31.70 11.78 4.12
C ILE A 3 31.56 10.63 3.13
N ILE A 4 31.23 9.45 3.64
CA ILE A 4 30.86 8.29 2.84
C ILE A 4 29.34 8.27 2.70
N LYS A 5 28.85 7.96 1.53
CA LYS A 5 27.43 7.72 1.24
C LYS A 5 27.28 6.32 0.68
N GLU A 6 26.34 5.59 1.18
CA GLU A 6 26.05 4.23 0.74
C GLU A 6 24.54 4.00 0.63
N THR A 7 24.16 3.25 -0.37
CA THR A 7 22.79 2.78 -0.56
C THR A 7 22.81 1.26 -0.63
N THR A 8 22.04 0.60 0.21
CA THR A 8 21.93 -0.86 0.24
C THR A 8 20.46 -1.29 0.12
N PRO A 9 20.17 -2.41 -0.57
CA PRO A 9 18.83 -2.96 -0.60
C PRO A 9 18.31 -3.26 0.81
N ASN A 10 17.09 -2.82 1.12
CA ASN A 10 16.38 -3.21 2.34
C ASN A 10 15.60 -4.49 2.06
N GLN A 11 16.03 -5.60 2.68
CA GLN A 11 15.40 -6.92 2.54
C GLN A 11 14.51 -7.29 3.73
N ALA A 12 14.49 -6.48 4.78
CA ALA A 12 13.62 -6.69 5.92
C ALA A 12 12.14 -6.48 5.53
N SER A 13 11.23 -7.08 6.29
CA SER A 13 9.83 -6.67 6.28
C SER A 13 9.76 -5.17 6.51
N THR A 14 9.02 -4.47 5.66
CA THR A 14 9.08 -3.01 5.62
C THR A 14 7.69 -2.40 5.72
N ASN A 15 7.64 -1.20 6.30
CA ASN A 15 6.43 -0.40 6.28
C ASN A 15 6.09 0.01 4.84
N THR A 16 4.85 -0.18 4.48
CA THR A 16 4.30 0.16 3.16
C THR A 16 3.25 1.24 3.28
N THR A 17 3.23 2.16 2.34
CA THR A 17 2.20 3.21 2.26
C THR A 17 1.09 2.77 1.34
N TRP A 18 -0.15 2.89 1.82
CA TRP A 18 -1.36 2.56 1.09
C TRP A 18 -2.35 3.72 1.18
N LEU A 19 -3.16 3.86 0.16
CA LEU A 19 -4.30 4.75 0.21
C LEU A 19 -5.55 3.91 0.49
N ALA A 20 -5.97 3.91 1.75
CA ALA A 20 -7.13 3.16 2.19
C ALA A 20 -8.42 3.82 1.70
N ILE A 21 -9.34 2.99 1.23
CA ILE A 21 -10.67 3.37 0.76
C ILE A 21 -11.68 2.88 1.79
N ASN A 22 -12.62 3.71 2.19
CA ASN A 22 -13.67 3.32 3.14
C ASN A 22 -14.72 2.43 2.45
N ASN A 23 -14.58 1.11 2.62
CA ASN A 23 -15.46 0.14 1.96
C ASN A 23 -16.88 0.07 2.56
N GLU A 24 -17.17 0.73 3.67
CA GLU A 24 -18.55 0.85 4.18
C GLU A 24 -19.39 1.82 3.34
N LYS A 25 -18.78 2.79 2.67
CA LYS A 25 -19.47 3.78 1.84
C LYS A 25 -19.91 3.19 0.51
N ALA A 26 -21.15 3.45 0.12
CA ALA A 26 -21.82 2.81 -1.01
C ALA A 26 -21.02 2.82 -2.33
N PRO A 27 -20.41 3.94 -2.79
CA PRO A 27 -19.67 3.93 -4.04
C PRO A 27 -18.50 2.96 -4.04
N PHE A 28 -17.87 2.74 -2.88
CA PHE A 28 -16.65 1.96 -2.74
C PHE A 28 -16.88 0.48 -2.42
N ARG A 29 -18.11 0.04 -2.26
CA ARG A 29 -18.45 -1.38 -2.14
C ARG A 29 -18.22 -2.13 -3.45
N ASP A 30 -18.36 -1.45 -4.58
CA ASP A 30 -18.08 -2.03 -5.89
C ASP A 30 -16.57 -2.06 -6.16
N ARG A 31 -16.04 -3.28 -6.35
CA ARG A 31 -14.62 -3.51 -6.69
C ARG A 31 -14.18 -2.72 -7.93
N ARG A 32 -15.05 -2.58 -8.93
CA ARG A 32 -14.72 -1.88 -10.18
C ARG A 32 -14.45 -0.40 -9.96
N VAL A 33 -15.17 0.23 -9.02
CA VAL A 33 -14.91 1.62 -8.60
C VAL A 33 -13.52 1.71 -7.96
N ARG A 34 -13.17 0.81 -7.03
CA ARG A 34 -11.85 0.80 -6.37
C ARG A 34 -10.72 0.55 -7.36
N GLN A 35 -10.92 -0.34 -8.31
CA GLN A 35 -9.95 -0.58 -9.40
C GLN A 35 -9.77 0.65 -10.28
N ALA A 36 -10.85 1.36 -10.60
CA ALA A 36 -10.78 2.60 -11.39
C ALA A 36 -9.98 3.69 -10.65
N LEU A 37 -10.18 3.83 -9.33
CA LEU A 37 -9.38 4.74 -8.51
C LEU A 37 -7.90 4.36 -8.49
N THR A 38 -7.60 3.05 -8.46
CA THR A 38 -6.23 2.54 -8.51
C THR A 38 -5.54 2.88 -9.84
N LEU A 39 -6.27 2.81 -10.96
CA LEU A 39 -5.77 3.16 -12.30
C LEU A 39 -5.49 4.66 -12.47
N ALA A 40 -6.12 5.51 -11.66
CA ALA A 40 -5.90 6.95 -11.69
C ALA A 40 -4.60 7.40 -11.01
N LEU A 41 -3.96 6.52 -10.23
CA LEU A 41 -2.70 6.84 -9.54
C LEU A 41 -1.51 6.62 -10.47
N ASP A 42 -0.82 7.70 -10.85
CA ASP A 42 0.44 7.64 -11.61
C ASP A 42 1.64 7.64 -10.66
N PHE A 43 1.97 6.45 -10.15
CA PHE A 43 3.10 6.28 -9.25
C PHE A 43 4.43 6.57 -9.93
N GLU A 44 4.61 6.16 -11.17
CA GLU A 44 5.86 6.31 -11.91
C GLU A 44 6.22 7.78 -12.07
N TRP A 45 5.25 8.62 -12.42
CA TRP A 45 5.44 10.07 -12.47
C TRP A 45 5.75 10.66 -11.09
N MET A 46 4.97 10.29 -10.07
CA MET A 46 5.18 10.76 -8.71
C MET A 46 6.57 10.38 -8.19
N ASN A 47 6.98 9.14 -8.41
CA ASN A 47 8.29 8.67 -7.98
C ASN A 47 9.43 9.43 -8.65
N LYS A 48 9.29 9.71 -9.94
CA LYS A 48 10.29 10.50 -10.71
C LYS A 48 10.28 11.97 -10.31
N ALA A 49 9.11 12.61 -10.31
CA ALA A 49 8.98 14.07 -10.19
C ALA A 49 9.01 14.58 -8.75
N LEU A 50 8.43 13.83 -7.80
CA LEU A 50 8.30 14.26 -6.40
C LEU A 50 9.28 13.54 -5.47
N PHE A 51 9.60 12.27 -5.76
CA PHE A 51 10.39 11.44 -4.86
C PHE A 51 11.80 11.13 -5.39
N TYR A 52 12.18 11.66 -6.55
CA TYR A 52 13.52 11.49 -7.14
C TYR A 52 13.96 10.03 -7.28
N GLY A 53 13.02 9.14 -7.55
CA GLY A 53 13.26 7.70 -7.67
C GLY A 53 13.47 6.97 -6.34
N ALA A 54 13.13 7.61 -5.21
CA ALA A 54 13.46 7.10 -3.89
C ALA A 54 12.68 5.85 -3.46
N TYR A 55 11.51 5.59 -4.05
CA TYR A 55 10.61 4.53 -3.61
C TYR A 55 10.38 3.47 -4.68
N LYS A 56 9.86 2.32 -4.26
CA LYS A 56 9.26 1.31 -5.15
C LYS A 56 7.77 1.20 -4.90
N ARG A 57 7.02 0.78 -5.94
CA ARG A 57 5.61 0.49 -5.83
C ARG A 57 5.38 -0.70 -4.91
N VAL A 58 4.39 -0.59 -4.03
CA VAL A 58 3.96 -1.72 -3.19
C VAL A 58 3.29 -2.77 -4.07
N THR A 59 3.62 -4.04 -3.83
CA THR A 59 3.08 -5.20 -4.57
C THR A 59 2.42 -6.24 -3.66
N SER A 60 2.56 -6.10 -2.34
CA SER A 60 2.04 -7.06 -1.36
C SER A 60 1.80 -6.39 -0.01
N TYR A 61 0.80 -6.85 0.74
CA TYR A 61 0.62 -6.49 2.15
C TYR A 61 1.69 -7.11 3.05
N PHE A 62 2.37 -8.14 2.57
CA PHE A 62 3.50 -8.80 3.23
C PHE A 62 4.82 -8.50 2.53
N GLN A 63 5.00 -7.26 2.08
CA GLN A 63 6.16 -6.81 1.31
C GLN A 63 7.49 -7.24 1.94
N ASN A 64 8.40 -7.81 1.13
CA ASN A 64 9.72 -8.34 1.52
C ASN A 64 9.66 -9.55 2.46
N THR A 65 8.56 -10.26 2.54
CA THR A 65 8.45 -11.52 3.29
C THR A 65 8.11 -12.68 2.38
N GLU A 66 8.29 -13.90 2.88
CA GLU A 66 7.89 -15.13 2.18
C GLU A 66 6.36 -15.28 2.02
N TYR A 67 5.58 -14.52 2.80
CA TYR A 67 4.12 -14.51 2.75
C TYR A 67 3.56 -13.63 1.64
N ALA A 68 4.40 -12.86 0.96
CA ALA A 68 4.01 -12.09 -0.20
C ALA A 68 3.60 -13.03 -1.36
N ALA A 69 2.42 -12.82 -1.91
CA ALA A 69 1.92 -13.59 -3.04
C ALA A 69 2.73 -13.29 -4.31
N GLN A 70 3.26 -14.32 -4.94
CA GLN A 70 4.02 -14.22 -6.18
C GLN A 70 3.45 -15.16 -7.24
N GLY A 71 3.58 -14.80 -8.51
CA GLY A 71 3.11 -15.60 -9.64
C GLY A 71 1.65 -16.05 -9.48
N LEU A 72 1.33 -17.23 -9.97
CA LEU A 72 0.02 -17.87 -9.79
C LEU A 72 -0.02 -18.66 -8.47
N PRO A 73 -1.20 -18.91 -7.89
CA PRO A 73 -1.34 -19.73 -6.71
C PRO A 73 -0.86 -21.17 -6.97
N ASP A 74 -0.04 -21.69 -6.09
CA ASP A 74 0.39 -23.09 -6.10
C ASP A 74 -0.73 -24.06 -5.67
N ALA A 75 -0.44 -25.36 -5.59
CA ALA A 75 -1.43 -26.38 -5.25
C ALA A 75 -2.04 -26.16 -3.83
N ALA A 76 -1.22 -25.78 -2.85
CA ALA A 76 -1.68 -25.55 -1.48
C ALA A 76 -2.60 -24.32 -1.40
N GLN A 77 -2.20 -23.21 -2.01
CA GLN A 77 -3.01 -22.00 -2.10
C GLN A 77 -4.32 -22.25 -2.87
N ARG A 78 -4.26 -23.00 -3.99
CA ARG A 78 -5.46 -23.38 -4.76
C ARG A 78 -6.44 -24.19 -3.93
N ALA A 79 -5.96 -25.15 -3.14
CA ALA A 79 -6.81 -25.95 -2.25
C ALA A 79 -7.55 -25.07 -1.21
N LEU A 80 -6.85 -24.07 -0.63
CA LEU A 80 -7.44 -23.11 0.31
C LEU A 80 -8.45 -22.18 -0.34
N LEU A 81 -8.22 -21.76 -1.58
CA LEU A 81 -9.07 -20.82 -2.31
C LEU A 81 -10.27 -21.49 -3.00
N ALA A 82 -10.17 -22.75 -3.34
CA ALA A 82 -11.16 -23.49 -4.13
C ALA A 82 -12.60 -23.45 -3.55
N PRO A 83 -12.80 -23.59 -2.22
CA PRO A 83 -14.14 -23.51 -1.62
C PRO A 83 -14.84 -22.15 -1.82
N PHE A 84 -14.07 -21.13 -2.14
CA PHE A 84 -14.54 -19.74 -2.27
C PHE A 84 -14.49 -19.22 -3.72
N LYS A 85 -14.25 -20.09 -4.68
CA LYS A 85 -13.99 -19.71 -6.09
C LYS A 85 -15.04 -18.75 -6.64
N ASP A 86 -16.31 -18.98 -6.34
CA ASP A 86 -17.42 -18.16 -6.86
C ASP A 86 -17.50 -16.76 -6.20
N LYS A 87 -16.80 -16.56 -5.09
CA LYS A 87 -16.73 -15.27 -4.37
C LYS A 87 -15.43 -14.52 -4.67
N LEU A 88 -14.50 -15.16 -5.37
CA LEU A 88 -13.19 -14.63 -5.66
C LEU A 88 -13.12 -14.05 -7.07
N PRO A 89 -12.36 -12.97 -7.26
CA PRO A 89 -12.00 -12.51 -8.59
C PRO A 89 -11.31 -13.64 -9.38
N PRO A 90 -11.79 -13.99 -10.60
CA PRO A 90 -11.22 -15.09 -11.37
C PRO A 90 -9.75 -14.87 -11.73
N GLU A 91 -9.30 -13.64 -11.78
CA GLU A 91 -7.91 -13.23 -12.05
C GLU A 91 -6.93 -13.81 -11.03
N ILE A 92 -7.36 -14.10 -9.81
CA ILE A 92 -6.54 -14.77 -8.77
C ILE A 92 -5.93 -16.07 -9.30
N PHE A 93 -6.66 -16.80 -10.14
CA PHE A 93 -6.25 -18.12 -10.63
C PHE A 93 -5.55 -18.07 -11.99
N THR A 94 -5.64 -16.95 -12.70
CA THR A 94 -5.25 -16.86 -14.11
C THR A 94 -4.15 -15.85 -14.40
N THR A 95 -3.94 -14.88 -13.50
CA THR A 95 -3.03 -13.77 -13.74
C THR A 95 -2.18 -13.48 -12.50
N PRO A 96 -0.86 -13.40 -12.60
CA PRO A 96 -0.02 -12.87 -11.52
C PRO A 96 -0.44 -11.45 -11.18
N TYR A 97 -0.59 -11.15 -9.87
CA TYR A 97 -0.91 -9.78 -9.49
C TYR A 97 0.25 -8.83 -9.76
N ALA A 98 -0.07 -7.69 -10.34
CA ALA A 98 0.79 -6.53 -10.40
C ALA A 98 -0.08 -5.27 -10.26
N PRO A 99 0.35 -4.26 -9.50
CA PRO A 99 -0.33 -2.98 -9.50
C PRO A 99 -0.26 -2.36 -10.90
N PRO A 100 -1.24 -1.53 -11.29
CA PRO A 100 -1.21 -0.85 -12.58
C PRO A 100 0.10 -0.08 -12.76
N HIS A 101 0.76 -0.31 -13.87
CA HIS A 101 1.93 0.46 -14.31
C HIS A 101 1.48 1.61 -15.20
N THR A 102 2.17 2.77 -15.12
CA THR A 102 1.90 3.93 -15.97
C THR A 102 3.13 4.26 -16.82
N ASP A 103 2.93 5.09 -17.83
CA ASP A 103 4.04 5.59 -18.66
C ASP A 103 4.88 6.69 -17.96
N GLY A 104 4.50 7.12 -16.76
CA GLY A 104 5.17 8.14 -15.98
C GLY A 104 5.06 9.55 -16.57
N SER A 105 4.06 9.78 -17.41
CA SER A 105 3.81 11.10 -18.01
C SER A 105 3.02 12.05 -17.11
N GLY A 106 2.42 11.55 -16.03
CA GLY A 106 1.43 12.25 -15.21
C GLY A 106 0.02 12.19 -15.80
N TYR A 107 -0.11 11.62 -16.99
CA TYR A 107 -1.36 11.44 -17.72
C TYR A 107 -1.36 10.16 -18.54
N ASP A 108 -1.50 9.01 -17.90
CA ASP A 108 -1.66 7.74 -18.61
C ASP A 108 -3.08 7.59 -19.16
N ARG A 109 -3.24 7.96 -20.42
CA ARG A 109 -4.54 7.90 -21.11
C ARG A 109 -5.11 6.49 -21.18
N ALA A 110 -4.27 5.48 -21.34
CA ALA A 110 -4.72 4.08 -21.47
C ALA A 110 -5.34 3.60 -20.16
N ASN A 111 -4.70 3.89 -19.02
CA ASN A 111 -5.22 3.55 -17.69
C ASN A 111 -6.49 4.36 -17.37
N LEU A 112 -6.56 5.63 -17.71
CA LEU A 112 -7.76 6.44 -17.50
C LEU A 112 -8.95 5.97 -18.32
N LEU A 113 -8.75 5.50 -19.56
CA LEU A 113 -9.81 4.89 -20.38
C LEU A 113 -10.31 3.58 -19.79
N LYS A 114 -9.40 2.71 -19.28
CA LYS A 114 -9.79 1.51 -18.54
C LYS A 114 -10.57 1.84 -17.27
N ALA A 115 -10.18 2.89 -16.56
CA ALA A 115 -10.90 3.36 -15.37
C ALA A 115 -12.31 3.81 -15.72
N LEU A 116 -12.50 4.59 -16.79
CA LEU A 116 -13.82 5.00 -17.27
C LEU A 116 -14.70 3.80 -17.67
N ASP A 117 -14.12 2.79 -18.31
CA ASP A 117 -14.85 1.58 -18.67
C ASP A 117 -15.34 0.80 -17.44
N LEU A 118 -14.48 0.63 -16.44
CA LEU A 118 -14.84 0.03 -15.15
C LEU A 118 -15.95 0.81 -14.43
N LEU A 119 -15.85 2.13 -14.41
CA LEU A 119 -16.86 3.01 -13.79
C LEU A 119 -18.20 2.89 -14.54
N ARG A 120 -18.17 2.86 -15.87
CA ARG A 120 -19.39 2.64 -16.68
C ARG A 120 -20.04 1.29 -16.36
N GLN A 121 -19.26 0.21 -16.31
CA GLN A 121 -19.76 -1.11 -15.91
C GLN A 121 -20.33 -1.12 -14.49
N ALA A 122 -19.84 -0.24 -13.61
CA ALA A 122 -20.33 -0.07 -12.23
C ALA A 122 -21.54 0.87 -12.13
N GLY A 123 -22.13 1.31 -13.24
CA GLY A 123 -23.32 2.18 -13.27
C GLY A 123 -23.03 3.66 -13.08
N TRP A 124 -21.84 4.11 -13.54
CA TRP A 124 -21.44 5.52 -13.50
C TRP A 124 -21.22 6.06 -14.91
N GLN A 125 -21.68 7.27 -15.18
CA GLN A 125 -21.51 7.94 -16.48
C GLN A 125 -21.03 9.36 -16.30
N VAL A 126 -20.23 9.84 -17.27
CA VAL A 126 -19.83 11.26 -17.31
C VAL A 126 -20.94 12.08 -17.97
N LYS A 127 -21.54 13.01 -17.21
CA LYS A 127 -22.54 13.98 -17.66
C LYS A 127 -22.08 15.38 -17.24
N ASN A 128 -22.03 16.29 -18.17
CA ASN A 128 -21.59 17.68 -17.90
C ASN A 128 -20.26 17.74 -17.12
N GLN A 129 -19.27 16.95 -17.54
CA GLN A 129 -17.94 16.84 -16.93
C GLN A 129 -17.92 16.28 -15.50
N GLN A 130 -19.03 15.74 -15.02
CA GLN A 130 -19.13 15.07 -13.72
C GLN A 130 -19.46 13.59 -13.90
N LEU A 131 -18.80 12.74 -13.13
CA LEU A 131 -19.14 11.32 -13.04
C LEU A 131 -20.35 11.17 -12.12
N VAL A 132 -21.49 10.76 -12.68
CA VAL A 132 -22.75 10.63 -11.95
C VAL A 132 -23.22 9.18 -11.95
N ASN A 133 -23.85 8.77 -10.88
CA ASN A 133 -24.49 7.46 -10.78
C ASN A 133 -25.76 7.42 -11.66
N ASP A 134 -25.92 6.39 -12.46
CA ASP A 134 -27.01 6.27 -13.42
C ASP A 134 -28.38 6.16 -12.78
N GLN A 135 -28.46 5.58 -11.59
CA GLN A 135 -29.73 5.37 -10.87
C GLN A 135 -30.13 6.59 -10.05
N THR A 136 -29.16 7.23 -9.38
CA THR A 136 -29.44 8.32 -8.44
C THR A 136 -29.19 9.71 -9.01
N GLY A 137 -28.44 9.81 -10.11
CA GLY A 137 -28.00 11.09 -10.69
C GLY A 137 -26.97 11.84 -9.82
N GLN A 138 -26.56 11.27 -8.69
CA GLN A 138 -25.63 11.93 -7.78
C GLN A 138 -24.19 11.86 -8.31
N PRO A 139 -23.43 12.97 -8.25
CA PRO A 139 -22.02 12.98 -8.65
C PRO A 139 -21.15 12.23 -7.66
N LEU A 140 -20.10 11.56 -8.16
CA LEU A 140 -19.09 10.94 -7.31
C LEU A 140 -18.14 12.03 -6.77
N ARG A 141 -18.25 12.27 -5.48
CA ARG A 141 -17.41 13.16 -4.73
C ARG A 141 -16.67 12.36 -3.68
N ILE A 142 -15.37 12.59 -3.55
CA ILE A 142 -14.48 11.86 -2.64
C ILE A 142 -13.75 12.87 -1.77
N GLU A 143 -13.68 12.63 -0.48
CA GLU A 143 -12.84 13.37 0.44
C GLU A 143 -11.60 12.53 0.80
N LEU A 144 -10.42 13.06 0.55
CA LEU A 144 -9.16 12.51 1.03
C LEU A 144 -8.74 13.22 2.31
N LEU A 145 -8.79 12.49 3.41
CA LEU A 145 -8.39 13.00 4.72
C LEU A 145 -6.86 13.00 4.84
N LEU A 146 -6.29 14.16 5.12
CA LEU A 146 -4.86 14.40 5.23
C LEU A 146 -4.52 15.04 6.57
N ARG A 147 -3.33 14.73 7.09
CA ARG A 147 -2.83 15.32 8.33
C ARG A 147 -1.95 16.52 8.03
N SER A 148 -2.14 17.62 8.76
CA SER A 148 -1.26 18.79 8.74
C SER A 148 0.16 18.41 9.21
N GLY A 149 1.16 19.08 8.64
CA GLY A 149 2.58 18.80 8.93
C GLY A 149 3.15 17.56 8.24
N ALA A 150 2.35 16.80 7.46
CA ALA A 150 2.85 15.77 6.55
C ALA A 150 3.02 16.34 5.14
N SER A 151 3.93 15.77 4.33
CA SER A 151 4.00 16.08 2.91
C SER A 151 2.79 15.46 2.21
N ASN A 152 1.96 16.32 1.60
CA ASN A 152 0.72 15.93 0.94
C ASN A 152 0.73 16.22 -0.58
N ASP A 153 1.86 16.66 -1.12
CA ASP A 153 2.00 17.07 -2.52
C ASP A 153 1.67 15.96 -3.51
N TRP A 154 1.89 14.70 -3.09
CA TRP A 154 1.54 13.52 -3.84
C TRP A 154 0.04 13.37 -4.16
N ALA A 155 -0.83 14.04 -3.40
CA ALA A 155 -2.28 13.97 -3.61
C ALA A 155 -2.75 14.82 -4.80
N LEU A 156 -2.00 15.85 -5.21
CA LEU A 156 -2.36 16.73 -6.31
C LEU A 156 -2.41 16.01 -7.67
N PRO A 157 -1.42 15.19 -8.06
CA PRO A 157 -1.51 14.42 -9.30
C PRO A 157 -2.72 13.47 -9.33
N LEU A 158 -3.01 12.82 -8.21
CA LEU A 158 -4.20 11.96 -8.09
C LEU A 158 -5.49 12.79 -8.26
N GLN A 159 -5.59 13.95 -7.61
CA GLN A 159 -6.73 14.86 -7.76
C GLN A 159 -6.93 15.26 -9.23
N HIS A 160 -5.86 15.60 -9.94
CA HIS A 160 -5.90 15.93 -11.37
C HIS A 160 -6.41 14.76 -12.22
N ASN A 161 -5.90 13.56 -12.00
CA ASN A 161 -6.32 12.39 -12.78
C ASN A 161 -7.77 12.00 -12.49
N LEU A 162 -8.22 12.09 -11.24
CA LEU A 162 -9.61 11.86 -10.89
C LEU A 162 -10.56 12.91 -11.50
N SER A 163 -10.14 14.18 -11.58
CA SER A 163 -10.94 15.21 -12.22
C SER A 163 -11.16 14.95 -13.72
N ARG A 164 -10.19 14.32 -14.40
CA ARG A 164 -10.31 13.89 -15.81
C ARG A 164 -11.34 12.75 -15.99
N LEU A 165 -11.59 11.98 -14.93
CA LEU A 165 -12.66 10.98 -14.89
C LEU A 165 -14.03 11.58 -14.48
N GLY A 166 -14.08 12.91 -14.23
CA GLY A 166 -15.28 13.58 -13.71
C GLY A 166 -15.51 13.39 -12.21
N ILE A 167 -14.53 12.86 -11.49
CA ILE A 167 -14.57 12.63 -10.04
C ILE A 167 -14.01 13.87 -9.32
N SER A 168 -14.77 14.43 -8.39
CA SER A 168 -14.31 15.52 -7.53
C SER A 168 -13.60 14.97 -6.30
N LEU A 169 -12.28 15.17 -6.19
CA LEU A 169 -11.49 14.85 -5.00
C LEU A 169 -11.24 16.11 -4.18
N THR A 170 -11.74 16.14 -2.94
CA THR A 170 -11.46 17.20 -1.97
C THR A 170 -10.32 16.78 -1.05
N LEU A 171 -9.26 17.59 -0.97
CA LEU A 171 -8.16 17.37 -0.04
C LEU A 171 -8.49 18.04 1.29
N ARG A 172 -8.79 17.27 2.32
CA ARG A 172 -9.17 17.76 3.66
C ARG A 172 -7.99 17.64 4.61
N VAL A 173 -7.27 18.72 4.79
CA VAL A 173 -6.15 18.77 5.75
C VAL A 173 -6.68 19.19 7.12
N VAL A 174 -6.40 18.38 8.14
CA VAL A 174 -6.80 18.61 9.52
C VAL A 174 -5.62 18.43 10.47
N ASP A 175 -5.72 18.94 11.71
CA ASP A 175 -4.72 18.70 12.75
C ASP A 175 -4.69 17.22 13.20
N ALA A 176 -3.66 16.87 13.99
CA ALA A 176 -3.43 15.49 14.41
C ALA A 176 -4.59 14.91 15.25
N SER A 177 -5.20 15.73 16.11
CA SER A 177 -6.29 15.30 16.98
C SER A 177 -7.56 15.03 16.21
N GLN A 178 -7.94 15.93 15.30
CA GLN A 178 -9.06 15.72 14.39
C GLN A 178 -8.82 14.51 13.45
N TYR A 179 -7.59 14.37 12.93
CA TYR A 179 -7.25 13.24 12.06
C TYR A 179 -7.48 11.91 12.78
N LEU A 180 -6.97 11.76 14.03
CA LEU A 180 -7.14 10.53 14.81
C LEU A 180 -8.60 10.26 15.18
N ARG A 181 -9.36 11.31 15.54
CA ARG A 181 -10.79 11.17 15.82
C ARG A 181 -11.54 10.66 14.59
N ARG A 182 -11.41 11.34 13.46
CA ARG A 182 -12.08 10.97 12.21
C ARG A 182 -11.68 9.58 11.71
N LEU A 183 -10.40 9.20 11.90
CA LEU A 183 -9.92 7.85 11.60
C LEU A 183 -10.68 6.79 12.42
N ARG A 184 -10.85 7.01 13.74
CA ARG A 184 -11.56 6.07 14.63
C ARG A 184 -13.05 6.01 14.32
N GLU A 185 -13.65 7.14 13.99
CA GLU A 185 -15.06 7.24 13.63
C GLU A 185 -15.37 6.73 12.21
N GLY A 186 -14.35 6.46 11.38
CA GLY A 186 -14.53 6.11 9.97
C GLY A 186 -15.07 7.28 9.13
N ASP A 187 -14.86 8.52 9.60
CA ASP A 187 -15.33 9.73 8.92
C ASP A 187 -14.34 10.21 7.88
N TYR A 188 -14.23 9.46 6.79
CA TYR A 188 -13.43 9.75 5.59
C TYR A 188 -13.92 8.88 4.44
N ASP A 189 -13.59 9.28 3.22
CA ASP A 189 -13.75 8.44 2.03
C ASP A 189 -12.45 7.71 1.71
N MET A 190 -11.34 8.42 1.74
CA MET A 190 -10.00 7.88 1.53
C MET A 190 -9.03 8.47 2.56
N ILE A 191 -8.00 7.71 2.90
CA ILE A 191 -6.97 8.12 3.87
C ILE A 191 -5.64 7.42 3.56
N ALA A 192 -4.53 8.17 3.55
CA ALA A 192 -3.21 7.56 3.41
C ALA A 192 -2.77 6.93 4.73
N ARG A 193 -2.35 5.67 4.67
CA ARG A 193 -1.96 4.89 5.84
C ARG A 193 -0.65 4.18 5.61
N ILE A 194 0.15 4.13 6.66
CA ILE A 194 1.30 3.21 6.73
C ILE A 194 0.76 1.88 7.25
N TYR A 195 0.95 0.82 6.47
CA TYR A 195 0.70 -0.54 6.87
C TYR A 195 2.01 -1.17 7.32
N GLN A 196 2.04 -1.61 8.56
CA GLN A 196 3.22 -2.22 9.13
C GLN A 196 3.21 -3.71 8.81
N ALA A 197 4.12 -4.14 7.95
CA ALA A 197 4.29 -5.55 7.67
C ALA A 197 5.07 -6.22 8.81
N MET A 198 4.46 -7.24 9.42
CA MET A 198 5.16 -8.11 10.36
C MET A 198 5.94 -9.18 9.57
N PRO A 199 7.11 -9.63 10.07
CA PRO A 199 7.87 -10.71 9.42
C PRO A 199 7.06 -11.99 9.24
N THR A 200 6.15 -12.26 10.17
CA THR A 200 5.22 -13.39 10.14
C THR A 200 3.81 -12.88 10.41
N PRO A 201 2.80 -13.28 9.62
CA PRO A 201 1.42 -12.89 9.86
C PRO A 201 0.89 -13.46 11.16
N GLY A 202 0.17 -12.65 11.92
CA GLY A 202 -0.29 -13.03 13.25
C GLY A 202 -1.61 -12.39 13.66
N SER A 203 -1.82 -12.28 14.97
CA SER A 203 -3.03 -11.70 15.56
C SER A 203 -3.22 -10.20 15.26
N ASP A 204 -2.17 -9.50 14.84
CA ASP A 204 -2.23 -8.12 14.35
C ASP A 204 -3.17 -7.96 13.15
N LEU A 205 -3.31 -9.00 12.32
CA LEU A 205 -4.23 -9.02 11.19
C LEU A 205 -5.70 -8.90 11.60
N GLN A 206 -6.07 -9.31 12.82
CA GLN A 206 -7.44 -9.16 13.34
C GLN A 206 -7.83 -7.68 13.40
N PHE A 207 -6.95 -6.85 13.95
CA PHE A 207 -7.20 -5.42 14.09
C PHE A 207 -7.24 -4.69 12.75
N SER A 208 -6.52 -5.20 11.75
CA SER A 208 -6.41 -4.57 10.43
C SER A 208 -7.52 -4.98 9.47
N TRP A 209 -8.04 -6.22 9.59
CA TRP A 209 -8.87 -6.81 8.53
C TRP A 209 -10.15 -7.49 8.99
N GLN A 210 -10.28 -7.92 10.26
CA GLN A 210 -11.51 -8.61 10.70
C GLN A 210 -12.69 -7.66 10.88
N SER A 211 -13.86 -8.15 10.51
CA SER A 211 -15.14 -7.45 10.65
C SER A 211 -15.46 -7.05 12.08
N ASP A 212 -15.10 -7.91 13.06
CA ASP A 212 -15.31 -7.66 14.50
C ASP A 212 -14.51 -6.46 15.02
N TYR A 213 -13.45 -6.05 14.28
CA TYR A 213 -12.58 -4.92 14.63
C TYR A 213 -12.78 -3.72 13.68
N ILE A 214 -13.97 -3.54 13.16
CA ILE A 214 -14.27 -2.45 12.21
C ILE A 214 -13.96 -1.07 12.77
N ASP A 215 -14.12 -0.86 14.07
CA ASP A 215 -13.85 0.42 14.75
C ASP A 215 -12.38 0.55 15.19
N SER A 216 -11.55 -0.44 14.88
CA SER A 216 -10.11 -0.32 15.07
C SER A 216 -9.54 0.75 14.14
N SER A 217 -8.68 1.62 14.64
CA SER A 217 -7.93 2.57 13.82
C SER A 217 -6.96 1.89 12.83
N TRP A 218 -6.73 0.59 12.98
CA TRP A 218 -5.93 -0.22 12.07
C TRP A 218 -6.75 -0.76 10.88
N ASN A 219 -8.07 -0.99 11.05
CA ASN A 219 -8.97 -1.34 9.93
C ASN A 219 -9.34 -0.08 9.12
N SER A 220 -8.34 0.54 8.55
CA SER A 220 -8.52 1.79 7.80
C SER A 220 -9.23 1.62 6.46
N ALA A 221 -9.34 0.40 5.94
CA ALA A 221 -10.21 0.08 4.81
C ALA A 221 -11.69 -0.05 5.21
N ARG A 222 -12.02 -0.06 6.50
CA ARG A 222 -13.38 -0.28 7.02
C ARG A 222 -14.00 -1.53 6.41
N LEU A 223 -13.22 -2.63 6.44
CA LEU A 223 -13.58 -3.85 5.76
C LEU A 223 -14.46 -4.74 6.64
N LYS A 224 -15.56 -5.20 6.06
CA LYS A 224 -16.44 -6.26 6.58
C LYS A 224 -16.60 -7.32 5.49
N ASP A 225 -15.69 -8.29 5.49
CA ASP A 225 -15.70 -9.37 4.50
C ASP A 225 -15.53 -10.73 5.20
N PRO A 226 -16.58 -11.59 5.22
CA PRO A 226 -16.52 -12.89 5.85
C PRO A 226 -15.44 -13.81 5.28
N LEU A 227 -15.04 -13.61 4.02
CA LEU A 227 -13.95 -14.37 3.40
C LEU A 227 -12.61 -13.97 4.00
N VAL A 228 -12.35 -12.68 4.14
CA VAL A 228 -11.15 -12.16 4.80
C VAL A 228 -11.13 -12.60 6.26
N ASP A 229 -12.28 -12.53 6.97
CA ASP A 229 -12.41 -13.03 8.35
C ASP A 229 -12.01 -14.50 8.47
N HIS A 230 -12.44 -15.33 7.52
CA HIS A 230 -12.08 -16.76 7.50
C HIS A 230 -10.57 -16.96 7.43
N PHE A 231 -9.88 -16.28 6.51
CA PHE A 231 -8.43 -16.44 6.36
C PHE A 231 -7.65 -15.86 7.55
N VAL A 232 -8.07 -14.71 8.08
CA VAL A 232 -7.44 -14.14 9.28
C VAL A 232 -7.59 -15.06 10.49
N LYS A 233 -8.79 -15.62 10.73
CA LYS A 233 -9.03 -16.60 11.81
C LYS A 233 -8.19 -17.85 11.63
N ALA A 234 -8.05 -18.35 10.40
CA ALA A 234 -7.21 -19.50 10.11
C ALA A 234 -5.72 -19.22 10.40
N ILE A 235 -5.21 -18.05 10.00
CA ILE A 235 -3.84 -17.62 10.30
C ILE A 235 -3.61 -17.56 11.81
N VAL A 236 -4.52 -16.95 12.56
CA VAL A 236 -4.42 -16.86 14.04
C VAL A 236 -4.44 -18.23 14.69
N ALA A 237 -5.26 -19.16 14.19
CA ALA A 237 -5.35 -20.52 14.72
C ALA A 237 -4.09 -21.40 14.45
N HIS A 238 -3.30 -21.06 13.43
CA HIS A 238 -2.12 -21.82 13.04
C HIS A 238 -0.79 -21.14 13.44
N GLN A 239 -0.81 -20.25 14.44
CA GLN A 239 0.41 -19.63 14.94
C GLN A 239 1.41 -20.68 15.41
N GLY A 240 2.68 -20.55 14.96
CA GLY A 240 3.73 -21.53 15.23
C GLY A 240 3.83 -22.65 14.19
N ASP A 241 2.84 -22.86 13.34
CA ASP A 241 2.88 -23.83 12.23
C ASP A 241 3.22 -23.12 10.91
N LYS A 242 4.50 -23.01 10.60
CA LYS A 242 4.98 -22.36 9.38
C LYS A 242 4.43 -23.02 8.11
N ALA A 243 4.27 -24.32 8.09
CA ALA A 243 3.80 -25.05 6.91
C ALA A 243 2.35 -24.70 6.55
N ALA A 244 1.51 -24.48 7.55
CA ALA A 244 0.14 -24.00 7.36
C ALA A 244 0.08 -22.48 7.12
N LEU A 245 0.89 -21.69 7.84
CA LEU A 245 0.88 -20.23 7.73
C LEU A 245 1.29 -19.70 6.36
N LEU A 246 2.27 -20.35 5.72
CA LEU A 246 2.80 -19.86 4.44
C LEU A 246 1.72 -19.79 3.35
N PRO A 247 1.02 -20.86 3.00
CA PRO A 247 -0.03 -20.79 1.99
C PRO A 247 -1.24 -19.96 2.43
N LEU A 248 -1.56 -19.90 3.73
CA LEU A 248 -2.65 -19.06 4.27
C LEU A 248 -2.33 -17.56 4.09
N GLY A 249 -1.12 -17.13 4.44
CA GLY A 249 -0.69 -15.74 4.27
C GLY A 249 -0.68 -15.31 2.81
N GLN A 250 -0.13 -16.16 1.93
CA GLN A 250 -0.10 -15.89 0.49
C GLN A 250 -1.51 -15.87 -0.13
N ALA A 251 -2.42 -16.73 0.32
CA ALA A 251 -3.81 -16.71 -0.13
C ALA A 251 -4.54 -15.44 0.32
N LEU A 252 -4.36 -15.02 1.58
CA LEU A 252 -4.91 -13.77 2.09
C LEU A 252 -4.39 -12.56 1.30
N ASP A 253 -3.09 -12.49 1.04
CA ASP A 253 -2.48 -11.42 0.25
C ASP A 253 -3.13 -11.30 -1.13
N ARG A 254 -3.32 -12.42 -1.84
CA ARG A 254 -4.04 -12.45 -3.14
C ARG A 254 -5.45 -11.90 -3.03
N ILE A 255 -6.19 -12.32 -2.00
CA ILE A 255 -7.57 -11.87 -1.78
C ILE A 255 -7.61 -10.36 -1.59
N LEU A 256 -6.75 -9.83 -0.73
CA LEU A 256 -6.71 -8.40 -0.42
C LEU A 256 -6.29 -7.57 -1.65
N LEU A 257 -5.27 -8.00 -2.37
CA LEU A 257 -4.73 -7.32 -3.55
C LEU A 257 -5.75 -7.28 -4.70
N TRP A 258 -6.32 -8.42 -5.07
CA TRP A 258 -7.24 -8.51 -6.21
C TRP A 258 -8.60 -7.85 -5.94
N ASN A 259 -9.00 -7.72 -4.67
CA ASN A 259 -10.20 -6.96 -4.31
C ASN A 259 -9.97 -5.44 -4.27
N ALA A 260 -8.72 -4.98 -4.37
CA ALA A 260 -8.37 -3.56 -4.39
C ALA A 260 -8.97 -2.78 -3.20
N TYR A 261 -8.98 -3.36 -1.99
CA TYR A 261 -9.52 -2.69 -0.80
C TYR A 261 -8.75 -1.42 -0.43
N MET A 262 -7.45 -1.39 -0.77
CA MET A 262 -6.61 -0.21 -0.70
C MET A 262 -5.83 -0.05 -2.01
N ILE A 263 -5.44 1.17 -2.33
CA ILE A 263 -4.58 1.46 -3.47
C ILE A 263 -3.12 1.31 -3.02
N PRO A 264 -2.32 0.41 -3.64
CA PRO A 264 -0.91 0.28 -3.31
C PRO A 264 -0.16 1.55 -3.73
N MET A 265 0.58 2.15 -2.82
CA MET A 265 1.38 3.35 -3.08
C MET A 265 2.86 3.00 -3.15
N TRP A 266 3.64 3.20 -2.09
CA TRP A 266 5.08 3.02 -2.13
C TRP A 266 5.66 2.47 -0.83
N TYR A 267 6.89 1.99 -0.93
CA TYR A 267 7.71 1.64 0.22
C TYR A 267 9.17 2.01 -0.03
N ASN A 268 9.93 2.14 1.04
CA ASN A 268 11.38 2.35 0.96
C ASN A 268 12.08 1.01 0.77
N ALA A 269 12.63 0.80 -0.43
CA ALA A 269 13.30 -0.44 -0.80
C ALA A 269 14.81 -0.42 -0.53
N GLU A 270 15.34 0.70 -0.02
CA GLU A 270 16.78 0.93 0.13
C GLU A 270 17.08 1.67 1.42
N ASP A 271 18.10 1.23 2.14
CA ASP A 271 18.68 1.98 3.22
C ASP A 271 19.74 2.94 2.67
N ARG A 272 19.59 4.23 2.94
CA ARG A 272 20.51 5.28 2.53
C ARG A 272 21.19 5.83 3.75
N ILE A 273 22.51 5.62 3.84
CA ILE A 273 23.32 5.99 4.99
C ILE A 273 24.42 6.94 4.54
N ALA A 274 24.64 8.00 5.33
CA ALA A 274 25.76 8.90 5.17
C ALA A 274 26.47 9.07 6.51
N TRP A 275 27.81 8.94 6.51
CA TRP A 275 28.60 9.03 7.75
C TRP A 275 29.96 9.67 7.53
N TRP A 276 30.54 10.18 8.60
CA TRP A 276 31.91 10.65 8.58
C TRP A 276 32.85 9.46 8.41
N ASN A 277 33.84 9.57 7.53
CA ASN A 277 34.81 8.51 7.24
C ASN A 277 35.80 8.29 8.41
N LYS A 278 35.27 8.13 9.58
CA LYS A 278 35.92 7.74 10.82
C LYS A 278 35.37 6.46 11.42
N PHE A 279 34.44 5.84 10.74
CA PHE A 279 33.87 4.56 11.14
C PHE A 279 34.23 3.47 10.15
N SER A 280 34.39 2.28 10.67
CA SER A 280 34.51 1.03 9.89
C SER A 280 33.40 0.06 10.33
N HIS A 281 33.10 -0.87 9.48
CA HIS A 281 32.05 -1.88 9.70
C HIS A 281 32.47 -3.22 9.10
N PRO A 282 31.83 -4.35 9.50
CA PRO A 282 32.07 -5.66 8.89
C PRO A 282 31.81 -5.63 7.38
N ALA A 283 32.56 -6.44 6.63
CA ALA A 283 32.34 -6.60 5.18
C ALA A 283 30.98 -7.28 4.89
N ILE A 284 30.54 -8.20 5.77
CA ILE A 284 29.25 -8.88 5.68
C ILE A 284 28.24 -8.06 6.48
N LYS A 285 27.17 -7.63 5.80
CA LYS A 285 26.06 -6.90 6.42
C LYS A 285 24.97 -7.87 6.82
N PRO A 286 24.24 -7.59 7.91
CA PRO A 286 23.02 -8.34 8.25
C PRO A 286 21.98 -8.19 7.13
N LEU A 287 21.24 -9.27 6.83
CA LEU A 287 20.21 -9.28 5.77
C LEU A 287 18.99 -8.43 6.14
N TYR A 288 18.66 -8.33 7.44
CA TYR A 288 17.42 -7.77 7.94
C TYR A 288 17.63 -6.59 8.90
N ALA A 289 18.80 -5.97 8.87
CA ALA A 289 19.12 -4.81 9.71
C ALA A 289 20.11 -3.90 9.00
N SER A 290 20.21 -2.65 9.44
CA SER A 290 21.21 -1.69 8.93
C SER A 290 22.64 -2.08 9.33
N GLY A 291 22.81 -2.84 10.42
CA GLY A 291 24.08 -3.28 10.96
C GLY A 291 24.91 -2.17 11.63
N LEU A 292 24.30 -0.98 11.87
CA LEU A 292 24.98 0.16 12.48
C LEU A 292 25.53 -0.15 13.88
N GLU A 293 24.90 -1.04 14.62
CA GLU A 293 25.31 -1.53 15.94
C GLU A 293 26.64 -2.31 15.91
N ASN A 294 27.07 -2.77 14.74
CA ASN A 294 28.31 -3.52 14.55
C ASN A 294 29.47 -2.62 14.07
N TRP A 295 29.26 -1.31 14.02
CA TRP A 295 30.28 -0.38 13.57
C TRP A 295 31.22 0.02 14.68
N TRP A 296 32.47 0.36 14.33
CA TRP A 296 33.48 0.82 15.28
C TRP A 296 34.17 2.09 14.79
N TYR A 297 34.71 2.84 15.73
CA TYR A 297 35.53 3.99 15.45
C TYR A 297 36.90 3.51 14.94
N ASP A 298 37.29 3.98 13.77
CA ASP A 298 38.57 3.65 13.13
C ASP A 298 39.53 4.81 13.28
N VAL A 299 40.52 4.65 14.18
CA VAL A 299 41.50 5.69 14.52
C VAL A 299 42.33 6.15 13.29
N ASN A 300 42.64 5.20 12.40
CA ASN A 300 43.44 5.48 11.21
C ASN A 300 42.66 6.29 10.17
N LYS A 301 41.38 6.00 10.03
CA LYS A 301 40.49 6.79 9.18
C LYS A 301 40.22 8.17 9.78
N ALA A 302 39.97 8.23 11.08
CA ALA A 302 39.74 9.48 11.80
C ALA A 302 40.94 10.44 11.71
N ALA A 303 42.17 9.92 11.82
CA ALA A 303 43.38 10.74 11.72
C ALA A 303 43.52 11.48 10.37
N ARG A 304 42.86 11.02 9.32
CA ARG A 304 42.84 11.65 7.98
C ARG A 304 41.78 12.76 7.85
N LEU A 305 40.94 12.93 8.85
CA LEU A 305 39.92 13.99 8.87
C LEU A 305 40.47 15.26 9.53
N PRO A 306 39.92 16.46 9.22
CA PRO A 306 40.20 17.67 9.98
C PRO A 306 39.93 17.47 11.46
N VAL A 307 40.69 18.20 12.33
CA VAL A 307 40.62 18.00 13.79
C VAL A 307 39.19 18.11 14.35
N GLU A 308 38.44 19.06 13.85
CA GLU A 308 37.02 19.30 14.23
C GLU A 308 36.03 18.20 13.74
N ARG A 309 36.52 17.25 12.97
CA ARG A 309 35.67 16.14 12.39
C ARG A 309 36.09 14.75 12.88
N ARG A 310 37.13 14.68 13.71
CA ARG A 310 37.68 13.42 14.24
C ARG A 310 36.79 12.74 15.27
#